data_d69d40644bd3f3838e24889c7300304b
#
_entry.id   d69d40644bd3f3838e24889c7300304b
#
_cell.length_a   1.000
_cell.length_b   1.000
_cell.length_c   1.000
_cell.angle_alpha   90.00
_cell.angle_beta   90.00
_cell.angle_gamma   90.00
#
_symmetry.space_group_name_H-M   'P 1'
#
loop_
_entity.id
_entity.type
_entity.pdbx_description
1 polymer ?
#
loop_
_entity_poly.entity_id
_entity_poly.type
_entity_poly.pdbx_seq_one_letter_code
_entity_poly.pdbx_strand_id
1 'polypeptide(L)'
;MIITKNLYHSKLSGKSKLEIQKAQQHWDEELNSKAKGTGYENELVKKLNKAGFEKVKRAWGSDGRSMGEAPDVDILADKIKIQAKRRKTIPKWLSLGNCDVVMYREDRGITFVAMTFDDWIKCLKSVLL
;
A
#
# COMPACT_ATOMS: atom_id res chain seq x y z
N MET A 1 -15.95 1.06 16.92
CA MET A 1 -15.77 2.49 16.53
C MET A 1 -16.25 3.48 17.59
N ILE A 2 -17.44 3.30 18.15
CA ILE A 2 -17.98 4.16 19.22
C ILE A 2 -17.11 4.11 20.48
N ILE A 3 -16.65 2.92 20.90
CA ILE A 3 -15.79 2.71 22.05
C ILE A 3 -14.44 3.43 21.87
N THR A 4 -13.85 3.36 20.68
CA THR A 4 -12.58 4.02 20.36
C THR A 4 -12.72 5.55 20.44
N LYS A 5 -13.82 6.09 19.96
CA LYS A 5 -14.11 7.52 20.02
C LYS A 5 -14.27 8.02 21.46
N ASN A 6 -14.93 7.25 22.31
CA ASN A 6 -15.08 7.58 23.73
C ASN A 6 -13.75 7.57 24.47
N LEU A 7 -12.89 6.58 24.21
CA LEU A 7 -11.54 6.51 24.79
C LEU A 7 -10.68 7.70 24.34
N TYR A 8 -10.81 8.10 23.08
CA TYR A 8 -10.11 9.25 22.55
C TYR A 8 -10.52 10.54 23.27
N HIS A 9 -11.82 10.77 23.44
CA HIS A 9 -12.32 11.94 24.16
C HIS A 9 -11.91 11.97 25.64
N SER A 10 -11.86 10.82 26.32
CA SER A 10 -11.41 10.77 27.71
C SER A 10 -9.93 11.13 27.84
N LYS A 11 -9.09 10.78 26.86
CA LYS A 11 -7.68 11.17 26.84
C LYS A 11 -7.45 12.66 26.63
N LEU A 12 -8.44 13.36 26.08
CA LEU A 12 -8.37 14.78 25.80
C LEU A 12 -8.90 15.65 26.95
N SER A 13 -9.44 15.04 28.00
CA SER A 13 -9.94 15.79 29.16
C SER A 13 -8.82 16.60 29.81
N GLY A 14 -9.08 17.89 30.10
CA GLY A 14 -8.11 18.81 30.66
C GLY A 14 -7.25 19.54 29.64
N LYS A 15 -7.38 19.28 28.34
CA LYS A 15 -6.63 19.97 27.28
C LYS A 15 -7.36 21.22 26.81
N SER A 16 -6.59 22.19 26.29
CA SER A 16 -7.16 23.39 25.69
C SER A 16 -7.95 23.05 24.43
N LYS A 17 -8.84 23.96 24.03
CA LYS A 17 -9.64 23.81 22.82
C LYS A 17 -8.76 23.62 21.56
N LEU A 18 -7.64 24.37 21.49
CA LEU A 18 -6.69 24.26 20.36
C LEU A 18 -5.98 22.90 20.34
N GLU A 19 -5.57 22.40 21.53
CA GLU A 19 -4.94 21.07 21.64
C GLU A 19 -5.90 19.97 21.22
N ILE A 20 -7.18 20.07 21.58
CA ILE A 20 -8.23 19.13 21.18
C ILE A 20 -8.40 19.15 19.66
N GLN A 21 -8.45 20.33 19.04
CA GLN A 21 -8.57 20.46 17.59
C GLN A 21 -7.39 19.83 16.85
N LYS A 22 -6.16 20.08 17.31
CA LYS A 22 -4.95 19.48 16.73
C LYS A 22 -4.94 17.97 16.86
N ALA A 23 -5.32 17.45 18.00
CA ALA A 23 -5.40 16.00 18.23
C ALA A 23 -6.48 15.36 17.35
N GLN A 24 -7.63 15.99 17.17
CA GLN A 24 -8.69 15.52 16.27
C GLN A 24 -8.25 15.50 14.82
N GLN A 25 -7.56 16.54 14.36
CA GLN A 25 -7.02 16.63 13.00
C GLN A 25 -6.02 15.49 12.74
N HIS A 26 -5.11 15.24 13.68
CA HIS A 26 -4.15 14.14 13.58
C HIS A 26 -4.84 12.78 13.47
N TRP A 27 -5.88 12.56 14.27
CA TRP A 27 -6.70 11.34 14.24
C TRP A 27 -7.39 11.15 12.89
N ASP A 28 -8.00 12.21 12.35
CA ASP A 28 -8.68 12.18 11.07
C ASP A 28 -7.69 11.90 9.92
N GLU A 29 -6.49 12.46 9.97
CA GLU A 29 -5.43 12.21 8.99
C GLU A 29 -4.98 10.75 9.03
N GLU A 30 -4.83 10.15 10.19
CA GLU A 30 -4.48 8.73 10.33
C GLU A 30 -5.56 7.82 9.76
N LEU A 31 -6.84 8.08 10.06
CA LEU A 31 -7.96 7.32 9.52
C LEU A 31 -8.03 7.42 7.99
N ASN A 32 -7.82 8.61 7.44
CA ASN A 32 -7.79 8.84 6.00
C ASN A 32 -6.64 8.10 5.34
N SER A 33 -5.46 8.06 5.95
CA SER A 33 -4.30 7.34 5.44
C SER A 33 -4.54 5.83 5.40
N LYS A 34 -5.15 5.27 6.45
CA LYS A 34 -5.52 3.85 6.48
C LYS A 34 -6.56 3.51 5.42
N ALA A 35 -7.60 4.34 5.28
CA ALA A 35 -8.65 4.15 4.28
C ALA A 35 -8.08 4.20 2.85
N LYS A 36 -7.16 5.12 2.57
CA LYS A 36 -6.46 5.21 1.28
C LYS A 36 -5.64 3.96 1.00
N GLY A 37 -4.89 3.46 1.99
CA GLY A 37 -4.08 2.26 1.86
C GLY A 37 -4.93 1.03 1.57
N THR A 38 -6.00 0.82 2.32
CA THR A 38 -6.96 -0.27 2.12
C THR A 38 -7.65 -0.17 0.76
N GLY A 39 -8.06 1.04 0.36
CA GLY A 39 -8.68 1.28 -0.95
C GLY A 39 -7.76 0.91 -2.10
N TYR A 40 -6.49 1.26 -2.01
CA TYR A 40 -5.49 0.91 -3.02
C TYR A 40 -5.23 -0.59 -3.08
N GLU A 41 -5.09 -1.25 -1.94
CA GLU A 41 -4.92 -2.70 -1.88
C GLU A 41 -6.10 -3.42 -2.55
N ASN A 42 -7.34 -2.99 -2.28
CA ASN A 42 -8.53 -3.55 -2.90
C ASN A 42 -8.56 -3.32 -4.41
N GLU A 43 -8.14 -2.15 -4.87
CA GLU A 43 -7.99 -1.85 -6.29
C GLU A 43 -6.99 -2.78 -6.96
N LEU A 44 -5.84 -3.01 -6.31
CA LEU A 44 -4.82 -3.92 -6.82
C LEU A 44 -5.32 -5.37 -6.88
N VAL A 45 -6.06 -5.82 -5.88
CA VAL A 45 -6.65 -7.17 -5.89
C VAL A 45 -7.56 -7.34 -7.11
N LYS A 46 -8.39 -6.36 -7.42
CA LYS A 46 -9.25 -6.38 -8.61
C LYS A 46 -8.44 -6.43 -9.91
N LYS A 47 -7.39 -5.60 -10.01
CA LYS A 47 -6.50 -5.59 -11.18
C LYS A 47 -5.79 -6.92 -11.37
N LEU A 48 -5.31 -7.51 -10.29
CA LEU A 48 -4.61 -8.80 -10.33
C LEU A 48 -5.56 -9.93 -10.76
N ASN A 49 -6.77 -9.97 -10.22
CA ASN A 49 -7.78 -10.93 -10.62
C ASN A 49 -8.11 -10.79 -12.12
N LYS A 50 -8.31 -9.56 -12.57
CA LYS A 50 -8.59 -9.27 -13.99
C LYS A 50 -7.44 -9.66 -14.90
N ALA A 51 -6.21 -9.55 -14.41
CA ALA A 51 -5.01 -9.93 -15.17
C ALA A 51 -4.84 -11.44 -15.32
N GLY A 52 -5.56 -12.27 -14.54
CA GLY A 52 -5.56 -13.71 -14.69
C GLY A 52 -4.91 -14.49 -13.54
N PHE A 53 -4.50 -13.84 -12.47
CA PHE A 53 -4.03 -14.56 -11.28
C PHE A 53 -5.18 -15.37 -10.68
N GLU A 54 -4.92 -16.63 -10.36
CA GLU A 54 -5.95 -17.55 -9.87
C GLU A 54 -6.32 -17.31 -8.40
N LYS A 55 -5.31 -17.06 -7.56
CA LYS A 55 -5.49 -16.86 -6.13
C LYS A 55 -4.88 -15.54 -5.71
N VAL A 56 -5.73 -14.55 -5.46
CA VAL A 56 -5.31 -13.25 -4.95
C VAL A 56 -5.88 -13.04 -3.56
N LYS A 57 -5.02 -12.86 -2.58
CA LYS A 57 -5.40 -12.64 -1.18
C LYS A 57 -4.81 -11.33 -0.67
N ARG A 58 -5.60 -10.58 0.07
CA ARG A 58 -5.15 -9.38 0.77
C ARG A 58 -4.95 -9.70 2.26
N ALA A 59 -3.84 -9.21 2.82
CA ALA A 59 -3.56 -9.36 4.24
C ALA A 59 -4.57 -8.57 5.10
N TRP A 60 -4.98 -9.14 6.21
CA TRP A 60 -5.80 -8.47 7.21
C TRP A 60 -4.98 -7.37 7.90
N GLY A 61 -5.53 -6.15 7.98
CA GLY A 61 -4.86 -5.04 8.65
C GLY A 61 -3.48 -4.71 8.08
N SER A 62 -3.23 -4.99 6.79
CA SER A 62 -1.95 -4.82 6.12
C SER A 62 -0.80 -5.59 6.79
N ASP A 63 -1.10 -6.73 7.37
CA ASP A 63 -0.13 -7.61 8.04
C ASP A 63 -0.15 -9.00 7.39
N GLY A 64 0.90 -9.34 6.66
CA GLY A 64 1.04 -10.60 5.94
C GLY A 64 0.98 -11.84 6.84
N ARG A 65 1.21 -11.69 8.14
CA ARG A 65 1.12 -12.81 9.10
C ARG A 65 -0.27 -13.46 9.11
N SER A 66 -1.32 -12.70 8.79
CA SER A 66 -2.67 -13.24 8.62
C SER A 66 -2.78 -14.27 7.51
N MET A 67 -1.85 -14.26 6.56
CA MET A 67 -1.77 -15.21 5.45
C MET A 67 -0.62 -16.22 5.61
N GLY A 68 0.05 -16.22 6.76
CA GLY A 68 1.23 -17.05 6.99
C GLY A 68 2.51 -16.51 6.35
N GLU A 69 2.55 -15.22 6.01
CA GLU A 69 3.66 -14.55 5.34
C GLU A 69 4.33 -13.53 6.27
N ALA A 70 5.42 -12.90 5.79
CA ALA A 70 6.09 -11.83 6.53
C ALA A 70 5.15 -10.61 6.69
N PRO A 71 5.36 -9.77 7.74
CA PRO A 71 4.45 -8.64 8.02
C PRO A 71 4.34 -7.61 6.90
N ASP A 72 5.35 -7.46 6.05
CA ASP A 72 5.39 -6.48 4.96
C ASP A 72 4.68 -6.95 3.68
N VAL A 73 4.18 -8.18 3.65
CA VAL A 73 3.42 -8.70 2.51
C VAL A 73 1.97 -8.26 2.62
N ASP A 74 1.54 -7.36 1.74
CA ASP A 74 0.17 -6.82 1.73
C ASP A 74 -0.78 -7.66 0.89
N ILE A 75 -0.29 -8.20 -0.22
CA ILE A 75 -1.07 -8.99 -1.17
C ILE A 75 -0.25 -10.21 -1.60
N LEU A 76 -0.94 -11.34 -1.72
CA LEU A 76 -0.38 -12.56 -2.29
C LEU A 76 -1.13 -12.87 -3.59
N ALA A 77 -0.44 -12.80 -4.71
CA ALA A 77 -0.99 -13.14 -6.03
C ALA A 77 -0.36 -14.45 -6.49
N ASP A 78 -1.10 -15.53 -6.40
CA ASP A 78 -0.60 -16.90 -6.50
C ASP A 78 0.58 -17.09 -5.54
N LYS A 79 1.82 -17.13 -6.02
CA LYS A 79 3.03 -17.23 -5.17
C LYS A 79 3.81 -15.92 -5.08
N ILE A 80 3.33 -14.87 -5.74
CA ILE A 80 4.03 -13.58 -5.77
C ILE A 80 3.63 -12.76 -4.55
N LYS A 81 4.63 -12.37 -3.76
CA LYS A 81 4.44 -11.55 -2.57
C LYS A 81 4.56 -10.09 -2.97
N ILE A 82 3.51 -9.31 -2.67
CA ILE A 82 3.41 -7.91 -3.11
C ILE A 82 3.30 -7.02 -1.89
N GLN A 83 4.11 -5.98 -1.85
CA GLN A 83 3.94 -4.85 -0.95
C GLN A 83 3.32 -3.70 -1.73
N ALA A 84 2.20 -3.18 -1.24
CA ALA A 84 1.49 -2.09 -1.90
C ALA A 84 1.77 -0.77 -1.17
N LYS A 85 2.13 0.25 -1.93
CA LYS A 85 2.38 1.59 -1.39
C LYS A 85 1.70 2.63 -2.25
N ARG A 86 0.88 3.47 -1.62
CA ARG A 86 0.26 4.62 -2.24
C ARG A 86 0.80 5.88 -1.58
N ARG A 87 1.32 6.80 -2.39
CA ARG A 87 1.81 8.10 -1.93
C ARG A 87 1.13 9.20 -2.73
N LYS A 88 1.03 10.37 -2.13
CA LYS A 88 0.50 11.55 -2.81
C LYS A 88 1.31 11.87 -4.08
N THR A 89 2.62 11.73 -3.99
CA THR A 89 3.55 11.91 -5.10
C THR A 89 4.64 10.87 -5.02
N ILE A 90 5.21 10.51 -6.16
CA ILE A 90 6.42 9.68 -6.24
C ILE A 90 7.62 10.55 -6.62
N PRO A 91 8.85 10.18 -6.26
CA PRO A 91 10.03 10.91 -6.68
C PRO A 91 10.09 11.06 -8.20
N LYS A 92 10.53 12.23 -8.66
CA LYS A 92 10.62 12.51 -10.11
C LYS A 92 11.54 11.53 -10.84
N TRP A 93 12.62 11.08 -10.20
CA TRP A 93 13.56 10.14 -10.79
C TRP A 93 12.93 8.76 -11.03
N LEU A 94 11.83 8.44 -10.34
CA LEU A 94 11.08 7.20 -10.53
C LEU A 94 10.05 7.30 -11.67
N SER A 95 9.84 8.50 -12.20
CA SER A 95 8.95 8.71 -13.34
C SER A 95 9.53 8.08 -14.59
N LEU A 96 8.72 7.36 -15.37
CA LEU A 96 9.15 6.68 -16.58
C LEU A 96 9.50 7.64 -17.72
N GLY A 97 8.84 8.82 -17.76
CA GLY A 97 9.00 9.74 -18.89
C GLY A 97 8.72 9.04 -20.21
N ASN A 98 9.70 9.06 -21.14
CA ASN A 98 9.59 8.39 -22.42
C ASN A 98 10.20 6.97 -22.44
N CYS A 99 10.57 6.45 -21.27
CA CYS A 99 11.20 5.14 -21.14
C CYS A 99 10.19 4.08 -20.70
N ASP A 100 10.45 2.83 -21.06
CA ASP A 100 9.60 1.72 -20.67
C ASP A 100 9.82 1.29 -19.21
N VAL A 101 11.07 1.39 -18.76
CA VAL A 101 11.46 1.01 -17.39
C VAL A 101 12.43 2.04 -16.82
N VAL A 102 12.44 2.12 -15.50
CA VAL A 102 13.50 2.82 -14.76
C VAL A 102 14.23 1.76 -13.93
N MET A 103 15.53 1.70 -14.05
CA MET A 103 16.39 0.87 -13.21
C MET A 103 17.09 1.74 -12.20
N TYR A 104 17.10 1.33 -10.95
CA TYR A 104 17.66 2.14 -9.87
C TYR A 104 18.26 1.28 -8.77
N ARG A 105 19.22 1.86 -8.07
CA ARG A 105 19.83 1.24 -6.89
C ARG A 105 20.42 2.30 -5.98
N GLU A 106 20.61 1.94 -4.73
CA GLU A 106 21.50 2.66 -3.84
C GLU A 106 22.95 2.30 -4.17
N ASP A 107 23.90 3.10 -3.70
CA ASP A 107 25.32 2.77 -3.86
C ASP A 107 25.61 1.38 -3.27
N ARG A 108 26.25 0.52 -4.06
CA ARG A 108 26.56 -0.88 -3.68
C ARG A 108 25.32 -1.73 -3.35
N GLY A 109 24.14 -1.29 -3.73
CA GLY A 109 22.90 -2.00 -3.49
C GLY A 109 22.46 -2.87 -4.65
N ILE A 110 21.30 -3.49 -4.47
CA ILE A 110 20.64 -4.32 -5.48
C ILE A 110 19.95 -3.41 -6.49
N THR A 111 20.00 -3.76 -7.77
CA THR A 111 19.26 -3.04 -8.81
C THR A 111 17.79 -3.44 -8.82
N PHE A 112 16.93 -2.44 -8.77
CA PHE A 112 15.49 -2.58 -8.91
C PHE A 112 15.03 -2.11 -10.28
N VAL A 113 13.87 -2.59 -10.70
CA VAL A 113 13.23 -2.17 -11.95
C VAL A 113 11.82 -1.67 -11.63
N ALA A 114 11.49 -0.48 -12.12
CA ALA A 114 10.14 0.07 -12.06
C ALA A 114 9.56 0.13 -13.47
N MET A 115 8.32 -0.30 -13.63
CA MET A 115 7.57 -0.28 -14.89
C MET A 115 6.09 -0.11 -14.59
N THR A 116 5.28 0.08 -15.61
CA THR A 116 3.82 0.10 -15.42
C THR A 116 3.29 -1.29 -15.07
N PHE A 117 2.17 -1.33 -14.38
CA PHE A 117 1.48 -2.59 -14.09
C PHE A 117 1.19 -3.39 -15.36
N ASP A 118 0.69 -2.72 -16.39
CA ASP A 118 0.33 -3.39 -17.65
C ASP A 118 1.53 -4.02 -18.35
N ASP A 119 2.67 -3.34 -18.36
CA ASP A 119 3.91 -3.88 -18.92
C ASP A 119 4.43 -5.07 -18.10
N TRP A 120 4.32 -4.99 -16.78
CA TRP A 120 4.67 -6.10 -15.90
C TRP A 120 3.85 -7.35 -16.19
N ILE A 121 2.53 -7.20 -16.38
CA ILE A 121 1.64 -8.31 -16.73
C ILE A 121 2.01 -8.91 -18.08
N LYS A 122 2.33 -8.07 -19.08
CA LYS A 122 2.80 -8.55 -20.38
C LYS A 122 4.07 -9.38 -20.26
N CYS A 123 5.03 -8.93 -19.44
CA CYS A 123 6.27 -9.67 -19.19
C CYS A 123 5.99 -11.04 -18.56
N LEU A 124 5.11 -11.09 -17.55
CA LEU A 124 4.75 -12.34 -16.91
C LEU A 124 4.08 -13.32 -17.88
N LYS A 125 3.17 -12.86 -18.70
CA LYS A 125 2.49 -13.68 -19.71
C LYS A 125 3.44 -14.23 -20.78
N SER A 126 4.41 -13.41 -21.20
CA SER A 126 5.38 -13.87 -22.22
C SER A 126 6.33 -14.95 -21.67
N VAL A 127 6.62 -14.96 -20.38
CA VAL A 127 7.43 -15.99 -19.73
C VAL A 127 6.66 -17.28 -19.52
N LEU A 128 5.34 -17.20 -19.28
CA LEU A 128 4.48 -18.34 -19.02
C LEU A 128 3.95 -19.03 -20.30
N LEU A 129 4.15 -18.40 -21.42
CA LEU A 129 3.82 -18.96 -22.73
C LEU A 129 5.05 -19.61 -23.37
#